data_3f67e17dc9775a2165a8c1de5d31ad3c
#
_entry.id   3f67e17dc9775a2165a8c1de5d31ad3c
#
_cell.length_a   1.000
_cell.length_b   1.000
_cell.length_c   1.000
_cell.angle_alpha   90.00
_cell.angle_beta   90.00
_cell.angle_gamma   90.00
#
_symmetry.space_group_name_H-M   'P 1'
#
loop_
_entity.id
_entity.type
_entity.pdbx_description
1 polymer ?
#
loop_
_entity_poly.entity_id
_entity_poly.type
_entity_poly.pdbx_seq_one_letter_code
_entity_poly.pdbx_strand_id
1 'polypeptide(L)'
;MTALRKRVEVPDLIITIVIYVLFTAFTFICVYPFYYIIINTISANDISARGEVIFWPQQVHFQNYIDIFKVPGLWNALMISVSRTVIGTTLTVGASAFLGYMFTKDKIWMRRFWYRFTIITMFFNAGIIPWYLTMKTLGLTNNFLAYVLPTIVAPFYIILVKTFVESTPKELQQAATIDGAGTLTIFWRIMLPICKPILAT
;
A
#
# COMPACT_ATOMS: atom_id res chain seq x y z
N MET A 1 -27.95 -35.26 -8.26
CA MET A 1 -27.21 -34.36 -7.34
C MET A 1 -28.22 -33.51 -6.58
N THR A 2 -28.64 -33.97 -5.42
CA THR A 2 -29.64 -33.34 -4.56
C THR A 2 -28.94 -32.25 -3.73
N ALA A 3 -29.23 -31.00 -4.05
CA ALA A 3 -28.78 -29.88 -3.24
C ALA A 3 -29.41 -29.97 -1.84
N LEU A 4 -28.61 -30.33 -0.85
CA LEU A 4 -28.98 -30.29 0.55
C LEU A 4 -29.32 -28.84 0.92
N ARG A 5 -30.63 -28.54 0.97
CA ARG A 5 -31.18 -27.29 1.50
C ARG A 5 -30.88 -27.26 3.00
N LYS A 6 -29.73 -26.66 3.40
CA LYS A 6 -29.41 -26.46 4.81
C LYS A 6 -30.57 -25.73 5.47
N ARG A 7 -31.26 -26.38 6.41
CA ARG A 7 -32.22 -25.69 7.29
C ARG A 7 -31.42 -24.68 8.09
N VAL A 8 -31.69 -23.41 7.86
CA VAL A 8 -31.12 -22.33 8.67
C VAL A 8 -31.74 -22.45 10.05
N GLU A 9 -30.96 -22.79 11.04
CA GLU A 9 -31.42 -22.84 12.42
C GLU A 9 -31.70 -21.42 12.92
N VAL A 10 -32.72 -21.24 13.76
CA VAL A 10 -33.15 -19.93 14.28
C VAL A 10 -31.96 -19.14 14.91
N PRO A 11 -31.07 -19.78 15.70
CA PRO A 11 -29.92 -19.08 16.25
C PRO A 11 -28.95 -18.58 15.16
N ASP A 12 -28.75 -19.31 14.07
CA ASP A 12 -27.90 -18.89 12.94
C ASP A 12 -28.48 -17.66 12.23
N LEU A 13 -29.81 -17.58 12.12
CA LEU A 13 -30.50 -16.44 11.54
C LEU A 13 -30.32 -15.18 12.41
N ILE A 14 -30.47 -15.30 13.73
CA ILE A 14 -30.28 -14.18 14.66
C ILE A 14 -28.84 -13.68 14.60
N ILE A 15 -27.84 -14.54 14.65
CA ILE A 15 -26.44 -14.21 14.55
C ILE A 15 -26.17 -13.48 13.21
N THR A 16 -26.71 -14.01 12.12
CA THR A 16 -26.56 -13.42 10.80
C THR A 16 -27.15 -12.01 10.73
N ILE A 17 -28.36 -11.81 11.27
CA ILE A 17 -28.99 -10.48 11.31
C ILE A 17 -28.14 -9.50 12.15
N VAL A 18 -27.68 -9.92 13.32
CA VAL A 18 -26.83 -9.08 14.19
C VAL A 18 -25.54 -8.67 13.47
N ILE A 19 -24.90 -9.62 12.79
CA ILE A 19 -23.69 -9.36 11.99
C ILE A 19 -23.99 -8.33 10.90
N TYR A 20 -25.05 -8.53 10.11
CA TYR A 20 -25.41 -7.57 9.06
C TYR A 20 -25.72 -6.17 9.60
N VAL A 21 -26.46 -6.06 10.70
CA VAL A 21 -26.76 -4.77 11.34
C VAL A 21 -25.48 -4.08 11.80
N LEU A 22 -24.59 -4.80 12.48
CA LEU A 22 -23.32 -4.25 12.96
C LEU A 22 -22.43 -3.78 11.79
N PHE A 23 -22.25 -4.62 10.76
CA PHE A 23 -21.44 -4.23 9.61
C PHE A 23 -22.05 -3.09 8.80
N THR A 24 -23.39 -3.07 8.67
CA THR A 24 -24.07 -1.95 8.01
C THR A 24 -23.86 -0.65 8.78
N ALA A 25 -24.07 -0.66 10.11
CA ALA A 25 -23.80 0.52 10.95
C ALA A 25 -22.36 0.97 10.85
N PHE A 26 -21.40 0.04 10.93
CA PHE A 26 -19.99 0.34 10.76
C PHE A 26 -19.68 0.94 9.38
N THR A 27 -20.29 0.40 8.32
CA THR A 27 -20.13 0.93 6.96
C THR A 27 -20.62 2.38 6.85
N PHE A 28 -21.78 2.69 7.43
CA PHE A 28 -22.28 4.07 7.45
C PHE A 28 -21.32 5.02 8.18
N ILE A 29 -20.77 4.61 9.33
CA ILE A 29 -19.78 5.39 10.06
C ILE A 29 -18.53 5.63 9.23
N CYS A 30 -18.04 4.62 8.50
CA CYS A 30 -16.86 4.74 7.65
C CYS A 30 -17.10 5.57 6.39
N VAL A 31 -18.30 5.52 5.80
CA VAL A 31 -18.65 6.25 4.57
C VAL A 31 -18.99 7.71 4.86
N TYR A 32 -19.55 8.00 6.04
CA TYR A 32 -20.01 9.34 6.40
C TYR A 32 -18.94 10.44 6.26
N PRO A 33 -17.68 10.28 6.67
CA PRO A 33 -16.66 11.32 6.48
C PRO A 33 -16.45 11.69 5.02
N PHE A 34 -16.49 10.72 4.11
CA PHE A 34 -16.37 10.98 2.67
C PHE A 34 -17.58 11.72 2.12
N TYR A 35 -18.77 11.28 2.52
CA TYR A 35 -20.00 11.97 2.18
C TYR A 35 -19.99 13.41 2.69
N TYR A 36 -19.59 13.61 3.97
CA TYR A 36 -19.47 14.92 4.60
C TYR A 36 -18.54 15.86 3.81
N ILE A 37 -17.36 15.38 3.40
CA ILE A 37 -16.45 16.17 2.56
C ILE A 37 -17.14 16.58 1.26
N ILE A 38 -17.79 15.65 0.56
CA ILE A 38 -18.46 15.93 -0.72
C ILE A 38 -19.53 17.01 -0.58
N ILE A 39 -20.42 16.91 0.42
CA ILE A 39 -21.48 17.91 0.60
C ILE A 39 -20.93 19.28 1.00
N ASN A 40 -19.81 19.32 1.73
CA ASN A 40 -19.16 20.58 2.09
C ASN A 40 -18.46 21.23 0.91
N THR A 41 -17.85 20.44 -0.02
CA THR A 41 -17.17 21.00 -1.21
C THR A 41 -18.14 21.68 -2.18
N ILE A 42 -19.41 21.26 -2.20
CA ILE A 42 -20.45 21.83 -3.06
C ILE A 42 -21.35 22.84 -2.32
N SER A 43 -21.11 23.09 -1.05
CA SER A 43 -21.85 24.07 -0.24
C SER A 43 -21.14 25.42 -0.17
N ALA A 44 -21.86 26.48 0.15
CA ALA A 44 -21.29 27.81 0.35
C ALA A 44 -20.23 27.79 1.45
N ASN A 45 -19.09 28.45 1.20
CA ASN A 45 -17.90 28.38 2.07
C ASN A 45 -18.16 28.96 3.49
N ASP A 46 -18.98 30.00 3.58
CA ASP A 46 -19.34 30.63 4.84
C ASP A 46 -20.19 29.71 5.74
N ILE A 47 -21.13 28.96 5.13
CA ILE A 47 -21.98 28.00 5.84
C ILE A 47 -21.18 26.76 6.23
N SER A 48 -20.33 26.27 5.32
CA SER A 48 -19.43 25.15 5.59
C SER A 48 -18.44 25.47 6.70
N ALA A 49 -17.88 26.69 6.72
CA ALA A 49 -16.95 27.14 7.78
C ALA A 49 -17.61 27.25 9.16
N ARG A 50 -18.92 27.50 9.23
CA ARG A 50 -19.69 27.50 10.47
C ARG A 50 -20.07 26.10 10.96
N GLY A 51 -19.82 25.05 10.14
CA GLY A 51 -20.19 23.66 10.46
C GLY A 51 -21.70 23.38 10.37
N GLU A 52 -22.44 24.19 9.64
CA GLU A 52 -23.90 24.07 9.50
C GLU A 52 -24.30 22.99 8.48
N VAL A 53 -23.35 22.55 7.63
CA VAL A 53 -23.55 21.50 6.62
C VAL A 53 -23.26 20.14 7.26
N ILE A 54 -24.30 19.42 7.69
CA ILE A 54 -24.13 18.11 8.35
C ILE A 54 -24.59 16.96 7.46
N PHE A 55 -25.83 16.99 6.96
CA PHE A 55 -26.41 15.90 6.17
C PHE A 55 -26.76 16.31 4.74
N TRP A 56 -27.03 17.57 4.48
CA TRP A 56 -27.45 18.05 3.15
C TRP A 56 -26.64 19.27 2.76
N PRO A 57 -26.28 19.40 1.45
CA PRO A 57 -25.59 20.59 0.98
C PRO A 57 -26.50 21.81 1.07
N GLN A 58 -25.93 22.96 1.44
CA GLN A 58 -26.63 24.23 1.58
C GLN A 58 -26.03 25.25 0.60
N GLN A 59 -26.91 26.00 -0.10
CA GLN A 59 -26.51 26.97 -1.12
C GLN A 59 -25.51 26.37 -2.12
N VAL A 60 -25.96 25.35 -2.85
CA VAL A 60 -25.12 24.56 -3.76
C VAL A 60 -24.44 25.46 -4.81
N HIS A 61 -23.12 25.39 -4.89
CA HIS A 61 -22.30 26.03 -5.89
C HIS A 61 -21.06 25.22 -6.24
N PHE A 62 -20.51 25.42 -7.40
CA PHE A 62 -19.33 24.69 -7.88
C PHE A 62 -18.08 25.57 -7.97
N GLN A 63 -18.15 26.79 -7.43
CA GLN A 63 -17.06 27.77 -7.52
C GLN A 63 -15.78 27.23 -6.88
N ASN A 64 -15.87 26.45 -5.80
CA ASN A 64 -14.73 25.82 -5.15
C ASN A 64 -13.89 24.95 -6.09
N TYR A 65 -14.54 24.24 -7.01
CA TYR A 65 -13.86 23.41 -8.02
C TYR A 65 -13.15 24.25 -9.09
N ILE A 66 -13.65 25.43 -9.39
CA ILE A 66 -13.03 26.37 -10.34
C ILE A 66 -11.84 27.06 -9.65
N ASP A 67 -12.01 27.47 -8.40
CA ASP A 67 -11.00 28.22 -7.67
C ASP A 67 -9.79 27.38 -7.28
N ILE A 68 -9.95 26.06 -7.09
CA ILE A 68 -8.82 25.17 -6.83
C ILE A 68 -7.80 25.20 -7.97
N PHE A 69 -8.21 25.34 -9.22
CA PHE A 69 -7.30 25.43 -10.37
C PHE A 69 -6.51 26.75 -10.43
N LYS A 70 -6.96 27.77 -9.67
CA LYS A 70 -6.27 29.07 -9.56
C LYS A 70 -5.22 29.07 -8.43
N VAL A 71 -5.18 28.02 -7.59
CA VAL A 71 -4.23 27.94 -6.47
C VAL A 71 -2.80 27.87 -7.02
N PRO A 72 -1.91 28.83 -6.65
CA PRO A 72 -0.52 28.82 -7.10
C PRO A 72 0.19 27.54 -6.67
N GLY A 73 0.93 26.91 -7.59
CA GLY A 73 1.70 25.70 -7.30
C GLY A 73 0.91 24.39 -7.31
N LEU A 74 -0.40 24.39 -7.52
CA LEU A 74 -1.21 23.17 -7.56
C LEU A 74 -0.69 22.14 -8.57
N TRP A 75 -0.37 22.58 -9.78
CA TRP A 75 0.14 21.70 -10.83
C TRP A 75 1.49 21.11 -10.48
N ASN A 76 2.37 21.90 -9.88
CA ASN A 76 3.66 21.41 -9.40
C ASN A 76 3.49 20.37 -8.28
N ALA A 77 2.61 20.64 -7.30
CA ALA A 77 2.30 19.69 -6.24
C ALA A 77 1.69 18.38 -6.78
N LEU A 78 0.81 18.48 -7.79
CA LEU A 78 0.24 17.31 -8.45
C LEU A 78 1.32 16.47 -9.13
N MET A 79 2.21 17.11 -9.90
CA MET A 79 3.32 16.43 -10.58
C MET A 79 4.27 15.75 -9.60
N ILE A 80 4.60 16.40 -8.48
CA ILE A 80 5.43 15.82 -7.42
C ILE A 80 4.71 14.60 -6.81
N SER A 81 3.41 14.69 -6.54
CA SER A 81 2.63 13.60 -5.96
C SER A 81 2.53 12.39 -6.90
N VAL A 82 2.26 12.63 -8.19
CA VAL A 82 2.23 11.56 -9.21
C VAL A 82 3.61 10.93 -9.36
N SER A 83 4.65 11.74 -9.50
CA SER A 83 6.04 11.26 -9.64
C SER A 83 6.47 10.44 -8.43
N ARG A 84 6.18 10.91 -7.21
CA ARG A 84 6.43 10.19 -5.97
C ARG A 84 5.72 8.82 -5.96
N THR A 85 4.46 8.79 -6.36
CA THR A 85 3.68 7.56 -6.39
C THR A 85 4.25 6.57 -7.40
N VAL A 86 4.46 6.99 -8.63
CA VAL A 86 4.96 6.10 -9.70
C VAL A 86 6.36 5.60 -9.40
N ILE A 87 7.29 6.52 -9.12
CA ILE A 87 8.70 6.17 -8.89
C ILE A 87 8.84 5.41 -7.57
N GLY A 88 8.22 5.90 -6.49
CA GLY A 88 8.27 5.28 -5.17
C GLY A 88 7.73 3.84 -5.21
N THR A 89 6.53 3.63 -5.75
CA THR A 89 5.93 2.29 -5.86
C THR A 89 6.80 1.37 -6.71
N THR A 90 7.25 1.81 -7.89
CA THR A 90 8.07 0.97 -8.78
C THR A 90 9.37 0.53 -8.08
N LEU A 91 10.04 1.46 -7.41
CA LEU A 91 11.29 1.14 -6.70
C LEU A 91 11.05 0.25 -5.47
N THR A 92 10.01 0.52 -4.68
CA THR A 92 9.69 -0.29 -3.50
C THR A 92 9.28 -1.71 -3.88
N VAL A 93 8.42 -1.87 -4.90
CA VAL A 93 8.00 -3.20 -5.39
C VAL A 93 9.18 -3.92 -6.01
N GLY A 94 9.97 -3.24 -6.85
CA GLY A 94 11.17 -3.82 -7.47
C GLY A 94 12.21 -4.26 -6.45
N ALA A 95 12.53 -3.41 -5.46
CA ALA A 95 13.46 -3.75 -4.39
C ALA A 95 12.94 -4.89 -3.52
N SER A 96 11.65 -4.88 -3.17
CA SER A 96 11.03 -5.94 -2.38
C SER A 96 11.00 -7.28 -3.11
N ALA A 97 10.69 -7.28 -4.41
CA ALA A 97 10.72 -8.46 -5.25
C ALA A 97 12.14 -9.04 -5.33
N PHE A 98 13.12 -8.18 -5.60
CA PHE A 98 14.51 -8.60 -5.73
C PHE A 98 15.08 -9.12 -4.40
N LEU A 99 14.96 -8.35 -3.31
CA LEU A 99 15.47 -8.75 -2.00
C LEU A 99 14.73 -9.98 -1.44
N GLY A 100 13.40 -10.04 -1.60
CA GLY A 100 12.61 -11.19 -1.21
C GLY A 100 13.08 -12.47 -1.91
N TYR A 101 13.31 -12.41 -3.22
CA TYR A 101 13.88 -13.52 -3.99
C TYR A 101 15.31 -13.87 -3.55
N MET A 102 16.18 -12.86 -3.40
CA MET A 102 17.56 -13.07 -2.98
C MET A 102 17.65 -13.77 -1.63
N PHE A 103 16.83 -13.41 -0.66
CA PHE A 103 16.80 -14.06 0.64
C PHE A 103 16.33 -15.52 0.62
N THR A 104 15.86 -16.06 -0.50
CA THR A 104 15.60 -17.48 -0.67
C THR A 104 16.82 -18.27 -1.15
N LYS A 105 17.90 -17.60 -1.62
CA LYS A 105 19.08 -18.24 -2.22
C LYS A 105 20.13 -18.63 -1.19
N ASP A 106 20.50 -19.90 -1.14
CA ASP A 106 21.51 -20.40 -0.19
C ASP A 106 22.93 -19.90 -0.47
N LYS A 107 23.20 -19.49 -1.72
CA LYS A 107 24.53 -18.99 -2.15
C LYS A 107 24.87 -17.60 -1.59
N ILE A 108 23.93 -16.88 -0.98
CA ILE A 108 24.19 -15.54 -0.46
C ILE A 108 24.92 -15.64 0.89
N TRP A 109 26.05 -14.96 0.95
CA TRP A 109 26.87 -14.87 2.17
C TRP A 109 26.06 -14.27 3.32
N MET A 110 26.08 -14.95 4.46
CA MET A 110 25.34 -14.55 5.66
C MET A 110 23.83 -14.23 5.43
N ARG A 111 23.17 -14.91 4.48
CA ARG A 111 21.75 -14.69 4.14
C ARG A 111 20.85 -14.57 5.36
N ARG A 112 20.99 -15.49 6.33
CA ARG A 112 20.17 -15.50 7.56
C ARG A 112 20.37 -14.27 8.41
N PHE A 113 21.61 -13.76 8.47
CA PHE A 113 21.92 -12.53 9.20
C PHE A 113 21.25 -11.32 8.54
N TRP A 114 21.45 -11.11 7.24
CA TRP A 114 20.88 -9.98 6.51
C TRP A 114 19.36 -9.98 6.53
N TYR A 115 18.74 -11.15 6.40
CA TYR A 115 17.30 -11.28 6.48
C TYR A 115 16.77 -10.92 7.88
N ARG A 116 17.41 -11.45 8.95
CA ARG A 116 17.03 -11.11 10.33
C ARG A 116 17.25 -9.62 10.61
N PHE A 117 18.36 -9.06 10.18
CA PHE A 117 18.63 -7.64 10.30
C PHE A 117 17.53 -6.80 9.66
N THR A 118 17.14 -7.12 8.42
CA THR A 118 16.04 -6.45 7.72
C THR A 118 14.73 -6.53 8.50
N ILE A 119 14.39 -7.68 9.10
CA ILE A 119 13.19 -7.83 9.92
C ILE A 119 13.29 -6.98 11.20
N ILE A 120 14.44 -7.00 11.87
CA ILE A 120 14.64 -6.25 13.11
C ILE A 120 14.42 -4.75 12.88
N THR A 121 14.88 -4.20 11.76
CA THR A 121 14.67 -2.78 11.43
C THR A 121 13.21 -2.37 11.34
N MET A 122 12.30 -3.30 11.07
CA MET A 122 10.86 -3.03 11.01
C MET A 122 10.28 -2.62 12.38
N PHE A 123 10.88 -3.11 13.46
CA PHE A 123 10.41 -2.85 14.83
C PHE A 123 11.03 -1.61 15.47
N PHE A 124 12.02 -1.00 14.81
CA PHE A 124 12.66 0.22 15.30
C PHE A 124 12.08 1.45 14.63
N ASN A 125 11.47 2.32 15.43
CA ASN A 125 11.04 3.63 14.98
C ASN A 125 11.64 4.69 15.91
N ALA A 126 12.56 5.46 15.39
CA ALA A 126 13.26 6.50 16.15
C ALA A 126 12.41 7.77 16.39
N GLY A 127 11.25 7.86 15.75
CA GLY A 127 10.40 9.04 15.79
C GLY A 127 10.80 10.11 14.76
N ILE A 128 10.02 11.20 14.74
CA ILE A 128 10.10 12.22 13.70
C ILE A 128 11.38 13.07 13.80
N ILE A 129 11.87 13.36 15.00
CA ILE A 129 13.04 14.24 15.21
C ILE A 129 14.33 13.58 14.69
N PRO A 130 14.73 12.37 15.11
CA PRO A 130 15.88 11.68 14.54
C PRO A 130 15.75 11.45 13.03
N TRP A 131 14.54 11.14 12.55
CA TRP A 131 14.30 11.00 11.12
C TRP A 131 14.61 12.30 10.36
N TYR A 132 14.09 13.43 10.84
CA TYR A 132 14.34 14.74 10.22
C TYR A 132 15.83 15.11 10.24
N LEU A 133 16.53 14.88 11.36
CA LEU A 133 17.96 15.14 11.48
C LEU A 133 18.76 14.31 10.48
N THR A 134 18.41 13.03 10.31
CA THR A 134 19.04 12.16 9.32
C THR A 134 18.82 12.69 7.89
N MET A 135 17.59 13.09 7.54
CA MET A 135 17.31 13.67 6.23
C MET A 135 18.09 14.97 6.00
N LYS A 136 18.24 15.79 7.03
CA LYS A 136 19.01 17.03 6.99
C LYS A 136 20.50 16.76 6.78
N THR A 137 21.10 15.82 7.51
CA THR A 137 22.53 15.47 7.37
C THR A 137 22.85 14.84 6.01
N LEU A 138 21.89 14.12 5.41
CA LEU A 138 22.01 13.56 4.07
C LEU A 138 21.77 14.59 2.95
N GLY A 139 21.46 15.85 3.27
CA GLY A 139 21.15 16.88 2.27
C GLY A 139 19.84 16.67 1.53
N LEU A 140 18.94 15.88 2.09
CA LEU A 140 17.64 15.55 1.49
C LEU A 140 16.53 16.55 1.86
N THR A 141 16.84 17.58 2.63
CA THR A 141 15.87 18.64 2.97
C THR A 141 15.44 19.37 1.71
N ASN A 142 14.13 19.49 1.49
CA ASN A 142 13.54 20.08 0.29
C ASN A 142 14.00 19.43 -1.04
N ASN A 143 14.23 18.11 -1.01
CA ASN A 143 14.64 17.33 -2.16
C ASN A 143 13.61 16.24 -2.44
N PHE A 144 13.28 16.01 -3.72
CA PHE A 144 12.34 14.95 -4.14
C PHE A 144 12.76 13.56 -3.63
N LEU A 145 14.06 13.29 -3.55
CA LEU A 145 14.58 12.02 -3.08
C LEU A 145 14.20 11.69 -1.63
N ALA A 146 13.90 12.69 -0.80
CA ALA A 146 13.40 12.48 0.56
C ALA A 146 12.06 11.72 0.60
N TYR A 147 11.27 11.82 -0.46
CA TYR A 147 10.00 11.09 -0.58
C TYR A 147 10.17 9.64 -1.00
N VAL A 148 11.26 9.30 -1.65
CA VAL A 148 11.46 8.00 -2.30
C VAL A 148 12.45 7.13 -1.53
N LEU A 149 13.65 7.65 -1.23
CA LEU A 149 14.74 6.84 -0.65
C LEU A 149 14.38 6.12 0.65
N PRO A 150 13.71 6.74 1.64
CA PRO A 150 13.39 6.07 2.89
C PRO A 150 12.41 4.91 2.75
N THR A 151 11.64 4.88 1.66
CA THR A 151 10.57 3.90 1.44
C THR A 151 10.94 2.77 0.50
N ILE A 152 12.10 2.84 -0.18
CA ILE A 152 12.53 1.81 -1.15
C ILE A 152 12.61 0.43 -0.52
N VAL A 153 13.20 0.32 0.68
CA VAL A 153 13.34 -0.94 1.38
C VAL A 153 12.24 -1.04 2.44
N ALA A 154 11.21 -1.81 2.14
CA ALA A 154 10.08 -2.06 3.02
C ALA A 154 10.13 -3.51 3.52
N PRO A 155 10.58 -3.77 4.76
CA PRO A 155 10.79 -5.14 5.26
C PRO A 155 9.55 -6.02 5.19
N PHE A 156 8.38 -5.45 5.42
CA PHE A 156 7.11 -6.17 5.34
C PHE A 156 6.87 -6.78 3.94
N TYR A 157 7.05 -6.00 2.88
CA TYR A 157 6.89 -6.49 1.51
C TYR A 157 7.96 -7.51 1.12
N ILE A 158 9.18 -7.36 1.65
CA ILE A 158 10.26 -8.34 1.44
C ILE A 158 9.87 -9.69 2.04
N ILE A 159 9.29 -9.71 3.24
CA ILE A 159 8.80 -10.93 3.89
C ILE A 159 7.69 -11.58 3.05
N LEU A 160 6.72 -10.79 2.60
CA LEU A 160 5.61 -11.30 1.77
C LEU A 160 6.13 -11.98 0.49
N VAL A 161 6.99 -11.29 -0.24
CA VAL A 161 7.57 -11.84 -1.48
C VAL A 161 8.42 -13.09 -1.18
N LYS A 162 9.27 -13.04 -0.15
CA LYS A 162 10.09 -14.20 0.24
C LYS A 162 9.22 -15.42 0.54
N THR A 163 8.18 -15.25 1.35
CA THR A 163 7.27 -16.34 1.73
C THR A 163 6.55 -16.90 0.50
N PHE A 164 6.11 -16.03 -0.41
CA PHE A 164 5.50 -16.43 -1.66
C PHE A 164 6.46 -17.23 -2.55
N VAL A 165 7.70 -16.77 -2.71
CA VAL A 165 8.74 -17.48 -3.48
C VAL A 165 9.04 -18.85 -2.86
N GLU A 166 9.08 -18.95 -1.53
CA GLU A 166 9.31 -20.22 -0.82
C GLU A 166 8.14 -21.22 -0.96
N SER A 167 6.91 -20.72 -1.18
CA SER A 167 5.76 -21.57 -1.46
C SER A 167 5.68 -22.07 -2.92
N THR A 168 6.50 -21.48 -3.81
CA THR A 168 6.53 -21.88 -5.22
C THR A 168 7.34 -23.18 -5.39
N PRO A 169 6.93 -24.10 -6.29
CA PRO A 169 7.66 -25.33 -6.54
C PRO A 169 9.12 -25.08 -6.91
N LYS A 170 10.04 -25.75 -6.22
CA LYS A 170 11.49 -25.57 -6.42
C LYS A 170 11.97 -26.14 -7.76
N GLU A 171 11.22 -27.07 -8.30
CA GLU A 171 11.50 -27.77 -9.56
C GLU A 171 11.62 -26.79 -10.72
N LEU A 172 10.83 -25.71 -10.71
CA LEU A 172 10.90 -24.66 -11.75
C LEU A 172 12.27 -23.96 -11.76
N GLN A 173 12.82 -23.68 -10.60
CA GLN A 173 14.12 -23.03 -10.47
C GLN A 173 15.27 -24.02 -10.74
N GLN A 174 15.09 -25.29 -10.36
CA GLN A 174 16.07 -26.35 -10.58
C GLN A 174 16.19 -26.66 -12.08
N ALA A 175 15.06 -26.82 -12.78
CA ALA A 175 15.05 -27.04 -14.22
C ALA A 175 15.77 -25.90 -14.96
N ALA A 176 15.46 -24.67 -14.66
CA ALA A 176 16.14 -23.52 -15.26
C ALA A 176 17.66 -23.48 -14.95
N THR A 177 18.05 -23.97 -13.76
CA THR A 177 19.47 -24.05 -13.41
C THR A 177 20.20 -25.15 -14.21
N ILE A 178 19.53 -26.28 -14.47
CA ILE A 178 20.03 -27.34 -15.32
C ILE A 178 20.23 -26.84 -16.75
N ASP A 179 19.29 -26.00 -17.25
CA ASP A 179 19.37 -25.31 -18.54
C ASP A 179 20.45 -24.21 -18.59
N GLY A 180 21.25 -24.05 -17.53
CA GLY A 180 22.35 -23.08 -17.45
C GLY A 180 21.92 -21.64 -17.11
N ALA A 181 20.67 -21.41 -16.69
CA ALA A 181 20.23 -20.07 -16.33
C ALA A 181 20.86 -19.59 -15.02
N GLY A 182 21.46 -18.40 -15.06
CA GLY A 182 21.97 -17.73 -13.86
C GLY A 182 20.85 -17.21 -12.94
N THR A 183 21.19 -16.96 -11.67
CA THR A 183 20.23 -16.50 -10.64
C THR A 183 19.42 -15.27 -11.07
N LEU A 184 20.05 -14.30 -11.71
CA LEU A 184 19.35 -13.09 -12.19
C LEU A 184 18.41 -13.40 -13.37
N THR A 185 18.82 -14.31 -14.27
CA THR A 185 17.96 -14.73 -15.38
C THR A 185 16.72 -15.45 -14.88
N ILE A 186 16.88 -16.34 -13.89
CA ILE A 186 15.77 -17.02 -13.23
C ILE A 186 14.85 -15.99 -12.54
N PHE A 187 15.41 -14.98 -11.88
CA PHE A 187 14.62 -13.93 -11.27
C PHE A 187 13.74 -13.19 -12.29
N TRP A 188 14.35 -12.63 -13.33
CA TRP A 188 13.63 -11.79 -14.29
C TRP A 188 12.65 -12.56 -15.18
N ARG A 189 13.05 -13.74 -15.67
CA ARG A 189 12.26 -14.49 -16.67
C ARG A 189 11.26 -15.47 -16.08
N ILE A 190 11.49 -15.95 -14.87
CA ILE A 190 10.66 -17.01 -14.27
C ILE A 190 9.98 -16.50 -13.01
N MET A 191 10.74 -16.06 -12.02
CA MET A 191 10.18 -15.75 -10.70
C MET A 191 9.38 -14.46 -10.69
N LEU A 192 9.84 -13.39 -11.31
CA LEU A 192 9.14 -12.11 -11.36
C LEU A 192 7.75 -12.23 -12.03
N PRO A 193 7.58 -12.91 -13.17
CA PRO A 193 6.27 -13.20 -13.75
C PRO A 193 5.36 -14.02 -12.84
N ILE A 194 5.89 -15.03 -12.16
CA ILE A 194 5.14 -15.87 -11.21
C ILE A 194 4.71 -15.06 -9.98
N CYS A 195 5.54 -14.11 -9.54
CA CYS A 195 5.25 -13.25 -8.40
C CYS A 195 4.25 -12.12 -8.70
N LYS A 196 3.78 -11.94 -9.94
CA LYS A 196 2.82 -10.87 -10.28
C LYS A 196 1.62 -10.77 -9.31
N PRO A 197 0.96 -11.87 -8.89
CA PRO A 197 -0.18 -11.75 -7.97
C PRO A 197 0.20 -11.10 -6.64
N ILE A 198 1.33 -11.51 -6.03
CA ILE A 198 1.79 -10.94 -4.76
C ILE A 198 2.35 -9.53 -4.91
N LEU A 199 2.85 -9.16 -6.10
CA LEU A 199 3.34 -7.82 -6.37
C LEU A 199 2.20 -6.82 -6.64
N ALA A 200 1.01 -7.30 -7.00
CA ALA A 200 -0.18 -6.49 -7.21
C ALA A 200 -0.97 -6.23 -5.91
N THR A 201 -0.68 -6.98 -4.84
CA THR A 201 -1.27 -6.85 -3.51
C THR A 201 -0.53 -5.80 -2.69
#